data_af2eb8c687b7f4df4e683b80478a859f
#
_entry.id   af2eb8c687b7f4df4e683b80478a859f
#
_cell.length_a   1.000
_cell.length_b   1.000
_cell.length_c   1.000
_cell.angle_alpha   90.00
_cell.angle_beta   90.00
_cell.angle_gamma   90.00
#
_symmetry.space_group_name_H-M   'P 1'
#
loop_
_entity.id
_entity.type
_entity.pdbx_description
1 polymer ?
#
loop_
_entity_poly.entity_id
_entity_poly.type
_entity_poly.pdbx_seq_one_letter_code
_entity_poly.pdbx_strand_id
1 'polypeptide(L)'
;SELVVDKSTFTRLGTCENSGGCAHSIYAGDYGTVTVTRSRFEQGTGGHYLKSRASRTVVEDSSFDDSQGRATNYLIDLPNGGTGSIRGNWFVQGRDKENWSTMIAVGAEGANYSSNGLVIAGNEARLVPGLSRNPAFVADWTGDDIVMRDNQLGSGIRAFEKR
;
A
#
# COMPACT_ATOMS: atom_id res chain seq x y z
N SER A 1 -13.96 2.04 16.56
CA SER A 1 -12.61 2.51 16.90
C SER A 1 -11.98 3.20 15.70
N GLU A 2 -11.07 4.13 15.97
CA GLU A 2 -10.38 4.91 14.96
C GLU A 2 -8.90 5.02 15.29
N LEU A 3 -8.05 4.90 14.26
CA LEU A 3 -6.63 5.19 14.34
C LEU A 3 -6.32 6.32 13.36
N VAL A 4 -5.73 7.40 13.84
CA VAL A 4 -5.35 8.55 13.01
C VAL A 4 -3.84 8.76 13.08
N VAL A 5 -3.22 8.84 11.91
CA VAL A 5 -1.81 9.19 11.73
C VAL A 5 -1.75 10.42 10.84
N ASP A 6 -1.20 11.50 11.33
CA ASP A 6 -1.09 12.75 10.58
C ASP A 6 0.28 13.39 10.77
N LYS A 7 0.84 13.94 9.70
CA LYS A 7 2.12 14.66 9.70
C LYS A 7 3.26 13.89 10.38
N SER A 8 3.34 12.60 10.11
CA SER A 8 4.30 11.68 10.73
C SER A 8 5.26 11.08 9.72
N THR A 9 6.46 10.72 10.19
CA THR A 9 7.47 10.06 9.36
C THR A 9 7.80 8.69 9.95
N PHE A 10 7.75 7.66 9.08
CA PHE A 10 8.10 6.29 9.40
C PHE A 10 9.29 5.90 8.53
N THR A 11 10.44 5.71 9.16
CA THR A 11 11.69 5.45 8.45
C THR A 11 12.47 4.29 9.08
N ARG A 12 13.04 3.42 8.24
CA ARG A 12 13.84 2.25 8.65
C ARG A 12 13.12 1.31 9.60
N LEU A 13 11.84 1.04 9.31
CA LEU A 13 10.99 0.15 10.09
C LEU A 13 10.67 -1.11 9.31
N GLY A 14 10.24 -2.14 10.04
CA GLY A 14 9.89 -3.43 9.48
C GLY A 14 11.06 -4.41 9.48
N THR A 15 10.74 -5.69 9.55
CA THR A 15 11.70 -6.79 9.45
C THR A 15 10.99 -8.09 9.15
N CYS A 16 11.66 -9.00 8.43
CA CYS A 16 11.20 -10.37 8.24
C CYS A 16 12.11 -11.36 8.97
N GLU A 17 13.01 -10.87 9.80
CA GLU A 17 13.92 -11.71 10.57
C GLU A 17 13.27 -12.16 11.89
N ASN A 18 13.50 -13.42 12.26
CA ASN A 18 13.13 -13.98 13.57
C ASN A 18 11.64 -13.91 13.94
N SER A 19 10.76 -13.90 12.94
CA SER A 19 9.31 -13.89 13.20
C SER A 19 8.60 -14.91 12.33
N GLY A 20 7.48 -15.43 12.79
CA GLY A 20 6.58 -16.26 11.99
C GLY A 20 5.88 -15.48 10.87
N GLY A 21 6.27 -14.23 10.65
CA GLY A 21 5.82 -13.31 9.62
C GLY A 21 6.62 -12.03 9.71
N CYS A 22 6.40 -11.10 8.77
CA CYS A 22 7.13 -9.84 8.78
C CYS A 22 6.47 -8.82 9.69
N ALA A 23 7.28 -8.01 10.38
CA ALA A 23 6.84 -6.76 10.99
C ALA A 23 6.77 -5.68 9.88
N HIS A 24 5.82 -4.78 10.00
CA HIS A 24 5.54 -3.73 9.02
C HIS A 24 5.84 -2.35 9.61
N SER A 25 5.91 -1.30 8.78
CA SER A 25 6.07 0.06 9.33
C SER A 25 4.86 0.44 10.17
N ILE A 26 3.64 0.21 9.64
CA ILE A 26 2.41 0.23 10.42
C ILE A 26 1.65 -1.07 10.18
N TYR A 27 1.22 -1.72 11.25
CA TYR A 27 0.26 -2.80 11.20
C TYR A 27 -0.93 -2.44 12.08
N ALA A 28 -2.00 -1.99 11.46
CA ALA A 28 -3.27 -1.71 12.14
C ALA A 28 -4.16 -2.95 12.08
N GLY A 29 -4.62 -3.38 13.24
CA GLY A 29 -5.56 -4.50 13.35
C GLY A 29 -6.96 -4.13 12.84
N ASP A 30 -7.96 -4.83 13.33
CA ASP A 30 -9.34 -4.66 12.88
C ASP A 30 -10.00 -3.44 13.54
N TYR A 31 -9.52 -2.26 13.17
CA TYR A 31 -10.14 -0.99 13.55
C TYR A 31 -11.35 -0.69 12.67
N GLY A 32 -12.27 0.16 13.12
CA GLY A 32 -13.35 0.65 12.28
C GLY A 32 -12.79 1.51 11.14
N THR A 33 -11.92 2.47 11.48
CA THR A 33 -11.29 3.35 10.50
C THR A 33 -9.82 3.56 10.81
N VAL A 34 -8.99 3.51 9.77
CA VAL A 34 -7.58 3.92 9.81
C VAL A 34 -7.42 5.08 8.82
N THR A 35 -6.94 6.21 9.32
CA THR A 35 -6.70 7.42 8.52
C THR A 35 -5.23 7.80 8.59
N VAL A 36 -4.58 7.90 7.44
CA VAL A 36 -3.19 8.34 7.29
C VAL A 36 -3.18 9.53 6.36
N THR A 37 -2.72 10.69 6.87
CA THR A 37 -2.66 11.91 6.08
C THR A 37 -1.32 12.61 6.23
N ARG A 38 -0.84 13.25 5.16
CA ARG A 38 0.34 14.12 5.17
C ARG A 38 1.55 13.47 5.84
N SER A 39 1.71 12.17 5.61
CA SER A 39 2.74 11.36 6.28
C SER A 39 3.71 10.77 5.26
N ARG A 40 4.89 10.39 5.75
CA ARG A 40 5.97 9.87 4.93
C ARG A 40 6.38 8.50 5.42
N PHE A 41 6.49 7.58 4.47
CA PHE A 41 7.01 6.23 4.70
C PHE A 41 8.24 6.06 3.80
N GLU A 42 9.36 5.65 4.37
CA GLU A 42 10.59 5.51 3.60
C GLU A 42 11.56 4.51 4.21
N GLN A 43 12.48 4.01 3.40
CA GLN A 43 13.62 3.19 3.83
C GLN A 43 13.21 1.97 4.66
N GLY A 44 12.09 1.33 4.32
CA GLY A 44 11.64 0.13 5.03
C GLY A 44 12.70 -0.97 5.00
N THR A 45 12.72 -1.80 6.03
CA THR A 45 13.69 -2.89 6.19
C THR A 45 13.02 -4.26 6.25
N GLY A 46 11.83 -4.36 5.67
CA GLY A 46 11.05 -5.58 5.52
C GLY A 46 9.56 -5.35 5.72
N GLY A 47 8.74 -6.25 5.21
CA GLY A 47 7.29 -6.17 5.30
C GLY A 47 6.68 -5.06 4.45
N HIS A 48 5.42 -4.76 4.75
CA HIS A 48 4.68 -3.68 4.08
C HIS A 48 4.93 -2.35 4.78
N TYR A 49 4.74 -1.22 4.07
CA TYR A 49 4.80 0.08 4.74
C TYR A 49 3.53 0.34 5.55
N LEU A 50 2.36 0.12 4.98
CA LEU A 50 1.10 0.19 5.70
C LEU A 50 0.31 -1.09 5.47
N LYS A 51 0.02 -1.83 6.55
CA LYS A 51 -0.93 -2.94 6.54
C LYS A 51 -2.11 -2.57 7.43
N SER A 52 -3.30 -2.52 6.85
CA SER A 52 -4.53 -2.16 7.57
C SER A 52 -5.61 -3.22 7.38
N ARG A 53 -6.09 -3.78 8.49
CA ARG A 53 -7.24 -4.71 8.51
C ARG A 53 -8.56 -4.01 8.80
N ALA A 54 -8.56 -2.67 8.84
CA ALA A 54 -9.74 -1.89 9.13
C ALA A 54 -10.83 -2.06 8.06
N SER A 55 -12.09 -1.92 8.47
CA SER A 55 -13.21 -1.92 7.52
C SER A 55 -13.21 -0.69 6.60
N ARG A 56 -12.53 0.39 7.02
CA ARG A 56 -12.33 1.59 6.22
C ARG A 56 -10.90 2.10 6.39
N THR A 57 -10.22 2.35 5.27
CA THR A 57 -8.86 2.91 5.28
C THR A 57 -8.81 4.15 4.38
N VAL A 58 -8.32 5.25 4.92
CA VAL A 58 -8.11 6.51 4.22
C VAL A 58 -6.62 6.83 4.22
N VAL A 59 -6.02 6.97 3.04
CA VAL A 59 -4.61 7.36 2.90
C VAL A 59 -4.56 8.52 1.91
N GLU A 60 -4.24 9.71 2.40
CA GLU A 60 -4.27 10.91 1.58
C GLU A 60 -3.01 11.77 1.77
N ASP A 61 -2.58 12.39 0.67
CA ASP A 61 -1.49 13.37 0.66
C ASP A 61 -0.21 12.88 1.35
N SER A 62 0.09 11.62 1.16
CA SER A 62 1.22 10.94 1.80
C SER A 62 2.18 10.38 0.76
N SER A 63 3.41 10.05 1.18
CA SER A 63 4.41 9.48 0.30
C SER A 63 4.90 8.13 0.82
N PHE A 64 5.15 7.23 -0.13
CA PHE A 64 5.69 5.89 0.11
C PHE A 64 6.93 5.76 -0.78
N ASP A 65 8.07 6.13 -0.24
CA ASP A 65 9.34 6.13 -0.96
C ASP A 65 10.17 4.90 -0.59
N ASP A 66 10.04 3.86 -1.39
CA ASP A 66 10.77 2.62 -1.24
C ASP A 66 12.11 2.60 -1.99
N SER A 67 12.55 3.75 -2.53
CA SER A 67 13.77 3.81 -3.33
C SER A 67 15.00 3.32 -2.61
N GLN A 68 15.05 3.46 -1.28
CA GLN A 68 16.10 2.97 -0.39
C GLN A 68 15.63 1.81 0.49
N GLY A 69 14.49 1.20 0.16
CA GLY A 69 13.97 0.06 0.90
C GLY A 69 14.82 -1.19 0.71
N ARG A 70 14.72 -2.11 1.66
CA ARG A 70 15.40 -3.41 1.64
C ARG A 70 14.42 -4.53 1.97
N ALA A 71 14.32 -5.50 1.07
CA ALA A 71 13.48 -6.68 1.23
C ALA A 71 12.04 -6.34 1.63
N THR A 72 11.50 -5.24 1.13
CA THR A 72 10.14 -4.81 1.43
C THR A 72 9.11 -5.52 0.54
N ASN A 73 7.85 -5.47 0.95
CA ASN A 73 6.72 -6.08 0.24
C ASN A 73 5.81 -4.98 -0.34
N TYR A 74 4.49 -5.07 -0.17
CA TYR A 74 3.58 -4.06 -0.71
C TYR A 74 3.77 -2.70 -0.03
N LEU A 75 3.47 -1.63 -0.75
CA LEU A 75 3.48 -0.29 -0.16
C LEU A 75 2.25 -0.09 0.74
N ILE A 76 1.08 -0.53 0.27
CA ILE A 76 -0.15 -0.60 1.06
C ILE A 76 -0.76 -1.99 0.92
N ASP A 77 -1.14 -2.57 2.03
CA ASP A 77 -1.84 -3.86 2.10
C ASP A 77 -3.14 -3.70 2.88
N LEU A 78 -4.26 -3.97 2.21
CA LEU A 78 -5.60 -4.01 2.80
C LEU A 78 -6.09 -5.47 2.76
N PRO A 79 -5.53 -6.35 3.62
CA PRO A 79 -5.73 -7.80 3.46
C PRO A 79 -7.18 -8.25 3.63
N ASN A 80 -7.97 -7.51 4.41
CA ASN A 80 -9.38 -7.80 4.64
C ASN A 80 -10.31 -7.08 3.63
N GLY A 81 -9.76 -6.35 2.66
CA GLY A 81 -10.53 -5.45 1.82
C GLY A 81 -10.94 -4.19 2.59
N GLY A 82 -12.14 -3.70 2.35
CA GLY A 82 -12.69 -2.51 3.02
C GLY A 82 -12.86 -1.33 2.08
N THR A 83 -13.60 -0.34 2.56
CA THR A 83 -13.88 0.91 1.85
C THR A 83 -12.86 1.99 2.20
N GLY A 84 -13.05 3.18 1.69
CA GLY A 84 -12.22 4.35 1.99
C GLY A 84 -11.65 4.99 0.74
N SER A 85 -10.48 5.60 0.90
CA SER A 85 -9.85 6.31 -0.22
C SER A 85 -8.32 6.28 -0.11
N ILE A 86 -7.66 6.12 -1.24
CA ILE A 86 -6.21 6.27 -1.40
C ILE A 86 -6.03 7.36 -2.45
N ARG A 87 -5.77 8.59 -2.01
CA ARG A 87 -5.80 9.78 -2.88
C ARG A 87 -4.59 10.69 -2.69
N GLY A 88 -4.12 11.25 -3.80
CA GLY A 88 -3.12 12.30 -3.76
C GLY A 88 -1.78 11.85 -3.19
N ASN A 89 -1.49 10.57 -3.25
CA ASN A 89 -0.25 10.02 -2.72
C ASN A 89 0.82 9.88 -3.80
N TRP A 90 2.05 9.77 -3.35
CA TRP A 90 3.19 9.55 -4.21
C TRP A 90 3.87 8.24 -3.81
N PHE A 91 4.08 7.36 -4.79
CA PHE A 91 4.63 6.02 -4.60
C PHE A 91 5.86 5.84 -5.46
N VAL A 92 6.93 5.30 -4.88
CA VAL A 92 8.08 4.81 -5.64
C VAL A 92 8.39 3.38 -5.16
N GLN A 93 8.43 2.45 -6.11
CA GLN A 93 8.89 1.10 -5.81
C GLN A 93 10.40 1.01 -6.02
N GLY A 94 11.09 0.55 -5.00
CA GLY A 94 12.53 0.34 -5.02
C GLY A 94 12.92 -0.99 -5.65
N ARG A 95 14.22 -1.18 -5.78
CA ARG A 95 14.83 -2.35 -6.42
C ARG A 95 14.78 -3.60 -5.54
N ASP A 96 15.02 -3.44 -4.24
CA ASP A 96 15.18 -4.53 -3.30
C ASP A 96 13.84 -4.89 -2.65
N LYS A 97 13.18 -5.90 -3.21
CA LYS A 97 11.85 -6.34 -2.81
C LYS A 97 11.83 -7.83 -2.49
N GLU A 98 11.21 -8.18 -1.37
CA GLU A 98 10.74 -9.55 -1.14
C GLU A 98 9.67 -9.92 -2.18
N ASN A 99 8.75 -8.98 -2.46
CA ASN A 99 7.71 -9.15 -3.45
C ASN A 99 7.45 -7.82 -4.17
N TRP A 100 7.72 -7.80 -5.46
CA TRP A 100 7.55 -6.61 -6.29
C TRP A 100 6.28 -6.64 -7.16
N SER A 101 5.51 -7.72 -7.11
CA SER A 101 4.39 -7.93 -8.04
C SER A 101 3.30 -6.88 -7.94
N THR A 102 3.18 -6.22 -6.79
CA THR A 102 2.04 -5.37 -6.45
C THR A 102 2.48 -4.21 -5.59
N MET A 103 1.92 -3.03 -5.84
CA MET A 103 2.16 -1.84 -5.01
C MET A 103 1.08 -1.71 -3.92
N ILE A 104 -0.19 -1.81 -4.30
CA ILE A 104 -1.35 -1.77 -3.39
C ILE A 104 -2.13 -3.07 -3.55
N ALA A 105 -2.27 -3.83 -2.45
CA ALA A 105 -3.00 -5.09 -2.44
C ALA A 105 -4.34 -4.92 -1.71
N VAL A 106 -5.42 -5.43 -2.30
CA VAL A 106 -6.77 -5.34 -1.73
C VAL A 106 -7.38 -6.74 -1.62
N GLY A 107 -7.64 -7.18 -0.39
CA GLY A 107 -8.36 -8.41 -0.11
C GLY A 107 -7.56 -9.70 -0.21
N ALA A 108 -6.22 -9.64 -0.13
CA ALA A 108 -5.36 -10.81 -0.32
C ALA A 108 -5.48 -11.88 0.76
N GLU A 109 -6.04 -11.57 1.92
CA GLU A 109 -6.15 -12.49 3.06
C GLU A 109 -7.60 -12.69 3.52
N GLY A 110 -8.55 -12.82 2.58
CA GLY A 110 -9.90 -13.22 2.89
C GLY A 110 -11.00 -12.22 2.55
N ALA A 111 -10.67 -10.97 2.25
CA ALA A 111 -11.64 -9.96 1.81
C ALA A 111 -12.90 -9.89 2.71
N ASN A 112 -12.71 -9.81 4.03
CA ASN A 112 -13.80 -9.87 5.01
C ASN A 112 -14.78 -8.69 4.91
N TYR A 113 -14.32 -7.57 4.35
CA TYR A 113 -15.13 -6.37 4.16
C TYR A 113 -15.30 -6.08 2.67
N SER A 114 -16.48 -5.56 2.31
CA SER A 114 -16.71 -5.12 0.94
C SER A 114 -15.77 -3.98 0.58
N SER A 115 -15.20 -4.04 -0.60
CA SER A 115 -14.40 -2.97 -1.19
C SER A 115 -15.18 -2.20 -2.27
N ASN A 116 -16.50 -2.42 -2.38
CA ASN A 116 -17.32 -1.64 -3.28
C ASN A 116 -17.26 -0.15 -2.89
N GLY A 117 -16.84 0.69 -3.82
CA GLY A 117 -16.71 2.12 -3.61
C GLY A 117 -15.38 2.56 -2.99
N LEU A 118 -14.42 1.64 -2.74
CA LEU A 118 -13.05 2.03 -2.44
C LEU A 118 -12.52 2.87 -3.60
N VAL A 119 -12.01 4.07 -3.31
CA VAL A 119 -11.53 5.00 -4.33
C VAL A 119 -10.01 5.08 -4.29
N ILE A 120 -9.37 4.82 -5.42
CA ILE A 120 -7.91 4.96 -5.59
C ILE A 120 -7.69 5.95 -6.75
N ALA A 121 -7.41 7.21 -6.43
CA ALA A 121 -7.48 8.27 -7.41
C ALA A 121 -6.45 9.37 -7.17
N GLY A 122 -5.99 10.00 -8.24
CA GLY A 122 -5.11 11.17 -8.15
C GLY A 122 -3.75 10.87 -7.56
N ASN A 123 -3.30 9.64 -7.63
CA ASN A 123 -1.98 9.23 -7.15
C ASN A 123 -0.95 9.30 -8.27
N GLU A 124 0.32 9.35 -7.89
CA GLU A 124 1.45 9.22 -8.78
C GLU A 124 2.29 8.04 -8.32
N ALA A 125 2.66 7.15 -9.24
CA ALA A 125 3.46 5.98 -8.93
C ALA A 125 4.52 5.75 -10.00
N ARG A 126 5.72 5.34 -9.56
CA ARG A 126 6.83 5.03 -10.48
C ARG A 126 7.77 3.98 -9.88
N LEU A 127 8.56 3.40 -10.73
CA LEU A 127 9.72 2.59 -10.35
C LEU A 127 10.95 3.49 -10.22
N VAL A 128 11.95 3.08 -9.45
CA VAL A 128 13.25 3.77 -9.46
C VAL A 128 13.83 3.75 -10.88
N PRO A 129 14.61 4.77 -11.27
CA PRO A 129 15.19 4.82 -12.60
C PRO A 129 16.02 3.59 -12.95
N GLY A 130 15.90 3.10 -14.18
CA GLY A 130 16.64 1.96 -14.70
C GLY A 130 16.11 0.59 -14.28
N LEU A 131 15.05 0.53 -13.49
CA LEU A 131 14.43 -0.72 -13.07
C LEU A 131 13.40 -1.17 -14.11
N SER A 132 13.56 -2.41 -14.59
CA SER A 132 12.65 -3.02 -15.56
C SER A 132 11.79 -4.08 -14.86
N ARG A 133 10.56 -3.72 -14.54
CA ARG A 133 9.52 -4.58 -13.95
C ARG A 133 8.15 -4.15 -14.43
N ASN A 134 7.15 -5.00 -14.17
CA ASN A 134 5.77 -4.72 -14.52
C ASN A 134 4.81 -5.00 -13.35
N PRO A 135 4.99 -4.38 -12.18
CA PRO A 135 4.08 -4.58 -11.06
C PRO A 135 2.70 -4.04 -11.38
N ALA A 136 1.69 -4.58 -10.71
CA ALA A 136 0.37 -3.96 -10.68
C ALA A 136 0.39 -2.79 -9.66
N PHE A 137 -0.11 -1.63 -10.06
CA PHE A 137 -0.34 -0.55 -9.10
C PHE A 137 -1.33 -0.99 -8.04
N VAL A 138 -2.45 -1.59 -8.47
CA VAL A 138 -3.44 -2.20 -7.60
C VAL A 138 -3.69 -3.63 -8.05
N ALA A 139 -3.59 -4.58 -7.11
CA ALA A 139 -4.03 -5.95 -7.31
C ALA A 139 -5.22 -6.22 -6.38
N ASP A 140 -6.28 -6.79 -6.93
CA ASP A 140 -7.57 -6.99 -6.27
C ASP A 140 -7.97 -8.46 -6.22
N TRP A 141 -8.15 -8.97 -5.01
CA TRP A 141 -8.66 -10.33 -4.75
C TRP A 141 -10.16 -10.34 -4.42
N THR A 142 -10.81 -9.16 -4.31
CA THR A 142 -12.21 -9.07 -3.86
C THR A 142 -13.20 -9.27 -4.99
N GLY A 143 -12.86 -8.85 -6.21
CA GLY A 143 -13.82 -8.78 -7.31
C GLY A 143 -14.86 -7.67 -7.18
N ASP A 144 -14.71 -6.79 -6.17
CA ASP A 144 -15.63 -5.69 -5.92
C ASP A 144 -15.38 -4.50 -6.86
N ASP A 145 -16.30 -3.53 -6.84
CA ASP A 145 -16.23 -2.32 -7.66
C ASP A 145 -15.30 -1.29 -7.02
N ILE A 146 -14.01 -1.38 -7.32
CA ILE A 146 -13.00 -0.41 -6.91
C ILE A 146 -12.94 0.71 -7.96
N VAL A 147 -13.04 1.95 -7.50
CA VAL A 147 -13.01 3.12 -8.37
C VAL A 147 -11.56 3.55 -8.59
N MET A 148 -11.10 3.43 -9.84
CA MET A 148 -9.75 3.82 -10.25
C MET A 148 -9.84 4.99 -11.22
N ARG A 149 -9.20 6.13 -10.90
CA ARG A 149 -9.16 7.27 -11.82
C ARG A 149 -8.00 8.21 -11.55
N ASP A 150 -7.54 8.87 -12.62
CA ASP A 150 -6.57 9.96 -12.56
C ASP A 150 -5.26 9.59 -11.86
N ASN A 151 -4.86 8.32 -11.92
CA ASN A 151 -3.56 7.90 -11.41
C ASN A 151 -2.52 8.03 -12.52
N GLN A 152 -1.41 8.71 -12.22
CA GLN A 152 -0.29 8.85 -13.14
C GLN A 152 0.73 7.75 -12.86
N LEU A 153 0.87 6.81 -13.80
CA LEU A 153 1.72 5.64 -13.62
C LEU A 153 2.91 5.73 -14.56
N GLY A 154 4.10 5.59 -13.99
CA GLY A 154 5.34 5.52 -14.74
C GLY A 154 5.46 4.24 -15.57
N SER A 155 6.47 4.21 -16.42
CA SER A 155 6.73 3.08 -17.32
C SER A 155 6.84 1.77 -16.55
N GLY A 156 6.25 0.71 -17.09
CA GLY A 156 6.27 -0.64 -16.54
C GLY A 156 5.14 -0.95 -15.58
N ILE A 157 4.51 0.03 -14.98
CA ILE A 157 3.44 -0.18 -13.99
C ILE A 157 2.10 -0.43 -14.70
N ARG A 158 1.45 -1.55 -14.39
CA ARG A 158 0.09 -1.85 -14.84
C ARG A 158 -0.92 -1.26 -13.86
N ALA A 159 -2.01 -0.69 -14.35
CA ALA A 159 -2.95 0.05 -13.50
C ALA A 159 -3.68 -0.85 -12.50
N PHE A 160 -4.19 -1.98 -12.96
CA PHE A 160 -5.09 -2.83 -12.17
C PHE A 160 -4.99 -4.29 -12.62
N GLU A 161 -5.00 -5.20 -11.64
CA GLU A 161 -4.98 -6.63 -11.89
C GLU A 161 -5.97 -7.33 -10.96
N LYS A 162 -6.87 -8.11 -11.53
CA LYS A 162 -7.72 -9.03 -10.75
C LYS A 162 -6.96 -10.32 -10.45
N ARG A 163 -7.07 -10.79 -9.23
CA ARG A 163 -6.44 -12.04 -8.76
C ARG A 163 -7.40 -12.97 -8.06
#